data_8a479d3109aab13f7829fbe2def75ce2
#
_entry.id   8a479d3109aab13f7829fbe2def75ce2
#
_cell.length_a   1.000
_cell.length_b   1.000
_cell.length_c   1.000
_cell.angle_alpha   90.00
_cell.angle_beta   90.00
_cell.angle_gamma   90.00
#
_symmetry.space_group_name_H-M   'P 1'
#
loop_
_entity.id
_entity.type
_entity.pdbx_description
1 polymer ?
#
loop_
_entity_poly.entity_id
_entity_poly.type
_entity_poly.pdbx_seq_one_letter_code
_entity_poly.pdbx_strand_id
1 'polypeptide(L)'
;MKKLLPMLLPVFGCESTYYDAMEKIGVHKRDILIDRIEDAQTAQEEGQEQFKDALTQFRAVVNFDGGELEDYYEELNDEYEDSVSAAETIRDRVSAVESVAEALFDEWQEELEQFTSQNLRRDSERQLRDTRRRYSRLISSMRRAESAIDPVLATLKDNVLYLKHNLNARAIASLRGELSNVNADVDKLIEAMQKAIDESNSFIAEMRP
;
A
#
# COMPACT_ATOMS: atom_id res chain seq x y z
N MET A 1 -41.19 11.50 29.55
CA MET A 1 -39.77 11.48 29.20
C MET A 1 -39.60 10.69 27.88
N LYS A 2 -39.50 11.40 26.74
CA LYS A 2 -39.27 10.78 25.41
C LYS A 2 -37.76 10.62 25.21
N LYS A 3 -37.29 9.38 25.13
CA LYS A 3 -35.89 9.06 24.78
C LYS A 3 -35.72 9.30 23.27
N LEU A 4 -34.91 10.32 22.92
CA LEU A 4 -34.37 10.48 21.57
C LEU A 4 -33.29 9.40 21.33
N LEU A 5 -33.57 8.53 20.36
CA LEU A 5 -32.62 7.58 19.82
C LEU A 5 -31.78 8.33 18.79
N PRO A 6 -30.43 8.34 18.86
CA PRO A 6 -29.62 8.94 17.82
C PRO A 6 -29.67 8.04 16.58
N MET A 7 -30.18 8.61 15.50
CA MET A 7 -30.21 8.01 14.17
C MET A 7 -28.78 8.00 13.63
N LEU A 8 -28.10 6.86 13.69
CA LEU A 8 -26.82 6.62 12.97
C LEU A 8 -27.16 6.60 11.47
N LEU A 9 -26.82 7.67 10.77
CA LEU A 9 -26.78 7.68 9.31
C LEU A 9 -25.57 6.88 8.85
N PRO A 10 -25.72 5.89 7.95
CA PRO A 10 -24.59 5.20 7.37
C PRO A 10 -23.84 6.16 6.43
N VAL A 11 -22.54 6.31 6.66
CA VAL A 11 -21.61 7.11 5.82
C VAL A 11 -21.20 6.28 4.57
N PHE A 12 -22.11 5.55 3.98
CA PHE A 12 -21.92 4.86 2.71
C PHE A 12 -22.51 5.72 1.58
N GLY A 13 -21.73 6.58 0.97
CA GLY A 13 -22.23 7.36 -0.17
C GLY A 13 -21.37 8.52 -0.67
N CYS A 14 -20.22 8.82 -0.06
CA CYS A 14 -19.44 9.99 -0.50
C CYS A 14 -18.55 9.72 -1.72
N GLU A 15 -18.10 8.49 -1.95
CA GLU A 15 -17.14 8.17 -3.02
C GLU A 15 -17.80 8.11 -4.41
N SER A 16 -18.94 7.43 -4.55
CA SER A 16 -19.67 7.39 -5.82
C SER A 16 -20.06 8.80 -6.30
N THR A 17 -20.52 9.66 -5.38
CA THR A 17 -20.87 11.05 -5.67
C THR A 17 -19.66 11.88 -6.15
N TYR A 18 -18.47 11.59 -5.64
CA TYR A 18 -17.23 12.23 -6.09
C TYR A 18 -16.87 11.84 -7.52
N TYR A 19 -16.90 10.55 -7.86
CA TYR A 19 -16.59 10.08 -9.21
C TYR A 19 -17.59 10.57 -10.26
N ASP A 20 -18.90 10.60 -9.93
CA ASP A 20 -19.93 11.16 -10.77
C ASP A 20 -19.78 12.67 -11.00
N ALA A 21 -19.25 13.40 -10.01
CA ALA A 21 -18.93 14.82 -10.16
C ALA A 21 -17.74 15.06 -11.07
N MET A 22 -16.70 14.20 -11.01
CA MET A 22 -15.52 14.26 -11.87
C MET A 22 -15.87 13.99 -13.33
N GLU A 23 -16.75 13.03 -13.61
CA GLU A 23 -17.23 12.77 -14.98
C GLU A 23 -17.97 13.95 -15.61
N LYS A 24 -18.76 14.67 -14.83
CA LYS A 24 -19.44 15.89 -15.32
C LYS A 24 -18.49 16.98 -15.80
N ILE A 25 -17.26 16.97 -15.37
CA ILE A 25 -16.19 17.88 -15.81
C ILE A 25 -15.23 17.25 -16.83
N GLY A 26 -15.56 16.03 -17.33
CA GLY A 26 -14.81 15.35 -18.40
C GLY A 26 -13.64 14.48 -17.94
N VAL A 27 -13.55 14.15 -16.63
CA VAL A 27 -12.55 13.22 -16.09
C VAL A 27 -13.18 11.84 -15.95
N HIS A 28 -12.71 10.89 -16.75
CA HIS A 28 -13.26 9.54 -16.77
C HIS A 28 -12.69 8.69 -15.61
N LYS A 29 -13.51 7.79 -15.04
CA LYS A 29 -13.09 6.87 -13.97
C LYS A 29 -11.85 6.04 -14.35
N ARG A 30 -11.67 5.74 -15.65
CA ARG A 30 -10.46 5.09 -16.16
C ARG A 30 -9.20 5.90 -15.90
N ASP A 31 -9.26 7.20 -16.13
CA ASP A 31 -8.11 8.09 -15.95
C ASP A 31 -7.81 8.26 -14.46
N ILE A 32 -8.86 8.39 -13.64
CA ILE A 32 -8.72 8.42 -12.17
C ILE A 32 -8.09 7.11 -11.65
N LEU A 33 -8.47 5.96 -12.20
CA LEU A 33 -7.87 4.67 -11.81
C LEU A 33 -6.38 4.63 -12.13
N ILE A 34 -5.97 5.11 -13.30
CA ILE A 34 -4.56 5.20 -13.67
C ILE A 34 -3.80 6.09 -12.68
N ASP A 35 -4.31 7.29 -12.37
CA ASP A 35 -3.69 8.20 -11.41
C ASP A 35 -3.55 7.57 -10.02
N ARG A 36 -4.59 6.84 -9.53
CA ARG A 36 -4.51 6.14 -8.23
C ARG A 36 -3.51 5.00 -8.22
N ILE A 37 -3.34 4.30 -9.34
CA ILE A 37 -2.32 3.26 -9.47
C ILE A 37 -0.91 3.89 -9.47
N GLU A 38 -0.71 5.01 -10.13
CA GLU A 38 0.55 5.77 -10.11
C GLU A 38 0.87 6.30 -8.71
N ASP A 39 -0.13 6.84 -7.98
CA ASP A 39 0.02 7.24 -6.58
C ASP A 39 0.44 6.05 -5.68
N ALA A 40 -0.19 4.87 -5.89
CA ALA A 40 0.14 3.68 -5.11
C ALA A 40 1.53 3.12 -5.47
N GLN A 41 1.93 3.19 -6.73
CA GLN A 41 3.27 2.84 -7.18
C GLN A 41 4.32 3.74 -6.52
N THR A 42 4.13 5.06 -6.55
CA THR A 42 5.03 6.03 -5.90
C THR A 42 5.17 5.74 -4.41
N ALA A 43 4.06 5.51 -3.70
CA ALA A 43 4.08 5.16 -2.28
C ALA A 43 4.86 3.86 -2.00
N GLN A 44 4.79 2.87 -2.91
CA GLN A 44 5.57 1.63 -2.77
C GLN A 44 7.06 1.85 -3.05
N GLU A 45 7.43 2.72 -4.00
CA GLU A 45 8.82 3.09 -4.28
C GLU A 45 9.45 3.84 -3.08
N GLU A 46 8.73 4.84 -2.54
CA GLU A 46 9.15 5.56 -1.33
C GLU A 46 9.24 4.63 -0.12
N GLY A 47 8.27 3.73 0.04
CA GLY A 47 8.28 2.72 1.10
C GLY A 47 9.46 1.75 0.99
N GLN A 48 9.86 1.34 -0.21
CA GLN A 48 11.07 0.52 -0.40
C GLN A 48 12.33 1.22 0.16
N GLU A 49 12.49 2.52 -0.13
CA GLU A 49 13.65 3.27 0.38
C GLU A 49 13.57 3.39 1.91
N GLN A 50 12.41 3.73 2.47
CA GLN A 50 12.22 3.83 3.92
C GLN A 50 12.56 2.53 4.66
N PHE A 51 12.11 1.37 4.18
CA PHE A 51 12.45 0.09 4.81
C PHE A 51 13.93 -0.31 4.65
N LYS A 52 14.60 0.15 3.59
CA LYS A 52 16.06 0.00 3.45
C LYS A 52 16.81 0.89 4.44
N ASP A 53 16.34 2.12 4.68
CA ASP A 53 16.94 3.05 5.63
C ASP A 53 16.79 2.52 7.05
N ALA A 54 15.59 2.05 7.43
CA ALA A 54 15.37 1.38 8.71
C ALA A 54 16.28 0.15 8.91
N LEU A 55 16.49 -0.67 7.87
CA LEU A 55 17.44 -1.80 7.92
C LEU A 55 18.88 -1.32 8.06
N THR A 56 19.24 -0.23 7.42
CA THR A 56 20.59 0.36 7.49
C THR A 56 20.85 0.86 8.90
N GLN A 57 19.90 1.56 9.51
CA GLN A 57 20.00 2.03 10.88
C GLN A 57 20.02 0.86 11.89
N PHE A 58 19.21 -0.18 11.67
CA PHE A 58 19.30 -1.40 12.48
C PHE A 58 20.70 -2.04 12.43
N ARG A 59 21.34 -2.09 11.25
CA ARG A 59 22.72 -2.57 11.09
C ARG A 59 23.73 -1.68 11.80
N ALA A 60 23.54 -0.36 11.83
CA ALA A 60 24.39 0.57 12.57
C ALA A 60 24.36 0.28 14.08
N VAL A 61 23.18 0.07 14.66
CA VAL A 61 23.02 -0.34 16.07
C VAL A 61 23.75 -1.67 16.36
N VAL A 62 23.57 -2.66 15.50
CA VAL A 62 24.18 -3.99 15.66
C VAL A 62 25.71 -3.95 15.59
N ASN A 63 26.27 -3.04 14.78
CA ASN A 63 27.70 -2.83 14.59
C ASN A 63 28.26 -1.67 15.45
N PHE A 64 27.53 -1.25 16.48
CA PHE A 64 27.94 -0.19 17.38
C PHE A 64 29.39 -0.45 17.87
N ASP A 65 30.28 0.52 17.67
CA ASP A 65 31.70 0.45 17.99
C ASP A 65 32.16 1.58 18.94
N GLY A 66 31.23 2.48 19.37
CA GLY A 66 31.49 3.56 20.28
C GLY A 66 30.60 4.78 20.05
N GLY A 67 30.59 5.69 20.99
CA GLY A 67 29.67 6.84 21.03
C GLY A 67 28.57 6.65 22.08
N GLU A 68 27.49 7.43 21.96
CA GLU A 68 26.32 7.31 22.81
C GLU A 68 25.33 6.34 22.17
N LEU A 69 25.05 5.20 22.82
CA LEU A 69 24.10 4.21 22.31
C LEU A 69 22.66 4.75 22.28
N GLU A 70 22.39 5.79 23.07
CA GLU A 70 21.11 6.48 23.11
C GLU A 70 20.82 7.17 21.76
N ASP A 71 21.81 7.80 21.13
CA ASP A 71 21.66 8.44 19.82
C ASP A 71 21.26 7.40 18.74
N TYR A 72 21.92 6.24 18.71
CA TYR A 72 21.57 5.15 17.80
C TYR A 72 20.18 4.56 18.03
N TYR A 73 19.73 4.54 19.30
CA TYR A 73 18.38 4.14 19.63
C TYR A 73 17.36 5.16 19.12
N GLU A 74 17.60 6.46 19.32
CA GLU A 74 16.71 7.51 18.86
C GLU A 74 16.57 7.46 17.33
N GLU A 75 17.68 7.39 16.61
CA GLU A 75 17.67 7.25 15.15
C GLU A 75 16.92 5.99 14.67
N LEU A 76 17.09 4.83 15.32
CA LEU A 76 16.36 3.61 14.97
C LEU A 76 14.86 3.73 15.30
N ASN A 77 14.51 4.42 16.37
CA ASN A 77 13.10 4.69 16.71
C ASN A 77 12.44 5.60 15.67
N ASP A 78 13.14 6.65 15.23
CA ASP A 78 12.64 7.56 14.20
C ASP A 78 12.41 6.81 12.88
N GLU A 79 13.36 5.98 12.45
CA GLU A 79 13.21 5.14 11.27
C GLU A 79 12.03 4.13 11.37
N TYR A 80 11.78 3.63 12.57
CA TYR A 80 10.61 2.78 12.82
C TYR A 80 9.30 3.58 12.67
N GLU A 81 9.21 4.79 13.24
CA GLU A 81 8.03 5.65 13.14
C GLU A 81 7.76 6.08 11.70
N ASP A 82 8.80 6.41 10.94
CA ASP A 82 8.72 6.73 9.52
C ASP A 82 8.28 5.51 8.69
N SER A 83 8.76 4.32 9.04
CA SER A 83 8.30 3.06 8.42
C SER A 83 6.82 2.78 8.70
N VAL A 84 6.30 3.10 9.89
CA VAL A 84 4.86 3.01 10.20
C VAL A 84 4.06 3.98 9.32
N SER A 85 4.51 5.23 9.19
CA SER A 85 3.87 6.24 8.35
C SER A 85 3.85 5.85 6.87
N ALA A 86 4.97 5.33 6.34
CA ALA A 86 5.06 4.81 4.98
C ALA A 86 4.07 3.64 4.75
N ALA A 87 3.96 2.73 5.74
CA ALA A 87 3.02 1.62 5.68
C ALA A 87 1.56 2.08 5.61
N GLU A 88 1.18 3.08 6.41
CA GLU A 88 -0.17 3.68 6.39
C GLU A 88 -0.44 4.31 5.03
N THR A 89 0.50 5.07 4.49
CA THR A 89 0.38 5.68 3.16
C THR A 89 0.14 4.62 2.08
N ILE A 90 0.92 3.54 2.07
CA ILE A 90 0.76 2.44 1.10
C ILE A 90 -0.65 1.83 1.21
N ARG A 91 -1.15 1.55 2.42
CA ARG A 91 -2.49 0.98 2.65
C ARG A 91 -3.60 1.89 2.12
N ASP A 92 -3.49 3.18 2.39
CA ASP A 92 -4.46 4.19 1.93
C ASP A 92 -4.48 4.27 0.40
N ARG A 93 -3.32 4.26 -0.25
CA ARG A 93 -3.23 4.30 -1.71
C ARG A 93 -3.79 3.03 -2.36
N VAL A 94 -3.49 1.85 -1.81
CA VAL A 94 -4.07 0.58 -2.30
C VAL A 94 -5.59 0.58 -2.15
N SER A 95 -6.12 1.04 -1.02
CA SER A 95 -7.57 1.16 -0.81
C SER A 95 -8.23 2.13 -1.79
N ALA A 96 -7.57 3.24 -2.12
CA ALA A 96 -8.06 4.19 -3.12
C ALA A 96 -8.11 3.58 -4.54
N VAL A 97 -7.14 2.73 -4.90
CA VAL A 97 -7.18 1.96 -6.18
C VAL A 97 -8.38 1.03 -6.22
N GLU A 98 -8.66 0.32 -5.12
CA GLU A 98 -9.82 -0.60 -5.05
C GLU A 98 -11.15 0.13 -5.21
N SER A 99 -11.31 1.24 -4.51
CA SER A 99 -12.55 2.04 -4.58
C SER A 99 -12.85 2.55 -5.99
N VAL A 100 -11.85 3.09 -6.68
CA VAL A 100 -12.04 3.58 -8.07
C VAL A 100 -12.29 2.43 -9.04
N ALA A 101 -11.60 1.32 -8.87
CA ALA A 101 -11.76 0.16 -9.74
C ALA A 101 -13.17 -0.45 -9.62
N GLU A 102 -13.71 -0.55 -8.41
CA GLU A 102 -15.08 -1.00 -8.16
C GLU A 102 -16.07 -0.09 -8.90
N ALA A 103 -15.97 1.23 -8.69
CA ALA A 103 -16.85 2.20 -9.33
C ALA A 103 -16.77 2.16 -10.87
N LEU A 104 -15.56 1.99 -11.44
CA LEU A 104 -15.37 1.86 -12.89
C LEU A 104 -16.01 0.58 -13.43
N PHE A 105 -15.84 -0.55 -12.76
CA PHE A 105 -16.35 -1.82 -13.25
C PHE A 105 -17.86 -1.94 -13.12
N ASP A 106 -18.46 -1.32 -12.12
CA ASP A 106 -19.91 -1.30 -11.92
C ASP A 106 -20.56 -0.42 -12.98
N GLU A 107 -20.04 0.78 -13.23
CA GLU A 107 -20.50 1.63 -14.31
C GLU A 107 -20.41 0.92 -15.68
N TRP A 108 -19.25 0.33 -16.00
CA TRP A 108 -19.07 -0.38 -17.26
C TRP A 108 -20.06 -1.54 -17.41
N GLN A 109 -20.38 -2.23 -16.31
CA GLN A 109 -21.38 -3.30 -16.32
C GLN A 109 -22.80 -2.76 -16.61
N GLU A 110 -23.17 -1.60 -16.05
CA GLU A 110 -24.46 -0.94 -16.30
C GLU A 110 -24.56 -0.43 -17.74
N GLU A 111 -23.47 0.13 -18.28
CA GLU A 111 -23.42 0.61 -19.67
C GLU A 111 -23.58 -0.51 -20.70
N LEU A 112 -23.15 -1.74 -20.39
CA LEU A 112 -23.37 -2.89 -21.27
C LEU A 112 -24.84 -3.12 -21.63
N GLU A 113 -25.75 -2.75 -20.75
CA GLU A 113 -27.20 -2.90 -20.98
C GLU A 113 -27.76 -1.83 -21.93
N GLN A 114 -27.03 -0.73 -22.15
CA GLN A 114 -27.44 0.39 -23.00
C GLN A 114 -27.10 0.16 -24.48
N PHE A 115 -26.24 -0.82 -24.79
CA PHE A 115 -25.86 -1.12 -26.18
C PHE A 115 -27.04 -1.69 -26.99
N THR A 116 -27.38 -1.02 -28.08
CA THR A 116 -28.34 -1.52 -29.09
C THR A 116 -27.69 -2.51 -30.06
N SER A 117 -26.38 -2.38 -30.32
CA SER A 117 -25.58 -3.27 -31.16
C SER A 117 -25.07 -4.47 -30.38
N GLN A 118 -25.55 -5.67 -30.70
CA GLN A 118 -25.11 -6.92 -30.06
C GLN A 118 -23.61 -7.25 -30.30
N ASN A 119 -23.03 -6.73 -31.39
CA ASN A 119 -21.61 -6.95 -31.67
C ASN A 119 -20.76 -6.06 -30.75
N LEU A 120 -21.07 -4.78 -30.63
CA LEU A 120 -20.38 -3.84 -29.75
C LEU A 120 -20.53 -4.25 -28.29
N ARG A 121 -21.73 -4.69 -27.87
CA ARG A 121 -21.95 -5.22 -26.53
C ARG A 121 -21.00 -6.39 -26.22
N ARG A 122 -20.93 -7.39 -27.10
CA ARG A 122 -20.04 -8.56 -26.91
C ARG A 122 -18.57 -8.20 -26.89
N ASP A 123 -18.17 -7.21 -27.67
CA ASP A 123 -16.78 -6.72 -27.68
C ASP A 123 -16.46 -6.03 -26.36
N SER A 124 -17.33 -5.14 -25.88
CA SER A 124 -17.19 -4.46 -24.59
C SER A 124 -17.20 -5.44 -23.42
N GLU A 125 -18.08 -6.46 -23.43
CA GLU A 125 -18.08 -7.53 -22.42
C GLU A 125 -16.76 -8.32 -22.37
N ARG A 126 -16.11 -8.55 -23.51
CA ARG A 126 -14.79 -9.20 -23.56
C ARG A 126 -13.74 -8.28 -22.93
N GLN A 127 -13.71 -7.01 -23.31
CA GLN A 127 -12.79 -6.03 -22.76
C GLN A 127 -12.94 -5.90 -21.25
N LEU A 128 -14.16 -5.79 -20.74
CA LEU A 128 -14.43 -5.73 -19.29
C LEU A 128 -13.88 -6.96 -18.56
N ARG A 129 -14.14 -8.18 -19.07
CA ARG A 129 -13.61 -9.41 -18.47
C ARG A 129 -12.08 -9.45 -18.48
N ASP A 130 -11.46 -8.99 -19.55
CA ASP A 130 -10.01 -8.99 -19.69
C ASP A 130 -9.38 -7.97 -18.75
N THR A 131 -9.95 -6.77 -18.65
CA THR A 131 -9.52 -5.72 -17.73
C THR A 131 -9.68 -6.15 -16.27
N ARG A 132 -10.82 -6.76 -15.90
CA ARG A 132 -11.01 -7.30 -14.53
C ARG A 132 -9.98 -8.37 -14.18
N ARG A 133 -9.58 -9.24 -15.12
CA ARG A 133 -8.53 -10.26 -14.86
C ARG A 133 -7.16 -9.62 -14.62
N ARG A 134 -6.82 -8.58 -15.37
CA ARG A 134 -5.56 -7.84 -15.21
C ARG A 134 -5.55 -7.09 -13.89
N TYR A 135 -6.64 -6.38 -13.59
CA TYR A 135 -6.82 -5.71 -12.31
C TYR A 135 -6.70 -6.68 -11.11
N SER A 136 -7.28 -7.88 -11.22
CA SER A 136 -7.18 -8.89 -10.16
C SER A 136 -5.73 -9.32 -9.89
N ARG A 137 -4.85 -9.36 -10.90
CA ARG A 137 -3.42 -9.63 -10.71
C ARG A 137 -2.72 -8.47 -10.02
N LEU A 138 -2.97 -7.25 -10.50
CA LEU A 138 -2.44 -6.03 -9.93
C LEU A 138 -2.78 -5.91 -8.44
N ILE A 139 -4.07 -5.90 -8.09
CA ILE A 139 -4.49 -5.71 -6.69
C ILE A 139 -4.03 -6.85 -5.78
N SER A 140 -3.97 -8.08 -6.29
CA SER A 140 -3.40 -9.21 -5.54
C SER A 140 -1.90 -9.04 -5.28
N SER A 141 -1.17 -8.38 -6.17
CA SER A 141 0.25 -8.07 -5.97
C SER A 141 0.43 -6.96 -4.95
N MET A 142 -0.35 -5.87 -5.04
CA MET A 142 -0.35 -4.78 -4.06
C MET A 142 -0.70 -5.27 -2.65
N ARG A 143 -1.74 -6.10 -2.51
CA ARG A 143 -2.13 -6.66 -1.21
C ARG A 143 -1.10 -7.62 -0.62
N ARG A 144 -0.34 -8.34 -1.46
CA ARG A 144 0.80 -9.15 -0.97
C ARG A 144 1.94 -8.28 -0.46
N ALA A 145 2.26 -7.20 -1.15
CA ALA A 145 3.25 -6.24 -0.70
C ALA A 145 2.83 -5.63 0.64
N GLU A 146 1.59 -5.19 0.77
CA GLU A 146 1.01 -4.68 2.02
C GLU A 146 1.11 -5.70 3.16
N SER A 147 0.74 -6.96 2.93
CA SER A 147 0.81 -8.02 3.94
C SER A 147 2.25 -8.36 4.36
N ALA A 148 3.24 -8.07 3.53
CA ALA A 148 4.64 -8.28 3.87
C ALA A 148 5.21 -7.15 4.77
N ILE A 149 4.51 -6.04 4.94
CA ILE A 149 4.93 -4.93 5.82
C ILE A 149 4.81 -5.32 7.30
N ASP A 150 3.72 -5.97 7.69
CA ASP A 150 3.42 -6.25 9.11
C ASP A 150 4.51 -7.03 9.84
N PRO A 151 5.11 -8.10 9.28
CA PRO A 151 6.21 -8.80 9.92
C PRO A 151 7.44 -7.91 10.15
N VAL A 152 7.77 -7.05 9.18
CA VAL A 152 8.91 -6.13 9.28
C VAL A 152 8.68 -5.12 10.40
N LEU A 153 7.50 -4.46 10.42
CA LEU A 153 7.16 -3.51 11.46
C LEU A 153 7.12 -4.15 12.85
N ALA A 154 6.59 -5.37 12.97
CA ALA A 154 6.58 -6.09 14.24
C ALA A 154 8.00 -6.34 14.75
N THR A 155 8.89 -6.82 13.87
CA THR A 155 10.28 -7.09 14.23
C THR A 155 11.03 -5.81 14.57
N LEU A 156 10.89 -4.73 13.82
CA LEU A 156 11.50 -3.43 14.12
C LEU A 156 11.01 -2.92 15.47
N LYS A 157 9.71 -2.94 15.72
CA LYS A 157 9.08 -2.52 16.97
C LYS A 157 9.65 -3.25 18.18
N ASP A 158 9.75 -4.57 18.11
CA ASP A 158 10.25 -5.39 19.21
C ASP A 158 11.71 -5.03 19.53
N ASN A 159 12.53 -4.80 18.52
CA ASN A 159 13.93 -4.41 18.69
C ASN A 159 14.08 -3.00 19.27
N VAL A 160 13.28 -2.03 18.80
CA VAL A 160 13.22 -0.66 19.36
C VAL A 160 12.80 -0.70 20.83
N LEU A 161 11.72 -1.43 21.17
CA LEU A 161 11.25 -1.58 22.55
C LEU A 161 12.28 -2.24 23.47
N TYR A 162 12.99 -3.24 22.96
CA TYR A 162 14.04 -3.91 23.72
C TYR A 162 15.21 -2.98 23.98
N LEU A 163 15.65 -2.24 22.98
CA LEU A 163 16.76 -1.28 23.09
C LEU A 163 16.43 -0.14 24.05
N LYS A 164 15.21 0.39 23.98
CA LYS A 164 14.71 1.48 24.85
C LYS A 164 14.98 1.24 26.34
N HIS A 165 14.91 0.00 26.80
CA HIS A 165 15.09 -0.36 28.20
C HIS A 165 16.45 -1.00 28.49
N ASN A 166 17.28 -1.22 27.47
CA ASN A 166 18.53 -1.97 27.57
C ASN A 166 19.67 -1.34 26.75
N LEU A 167 20.02 -0.08 27.06
CA LEU A 167 21.14 0.61 26.38
C LEU A 167 22.49 0.09 26.87
N ASN A 168 22.85 -1.14 26.47
CA ASN A 168 24.10 -1.78 26.88
C ASN A 168 24.58 -2.84 25.88
N ALA A 169 25.82 -3.29 26.04
CA ALA A 169 26.47 -4.28 25.17
C ALA A 169 25.71 -5.62 25.06
N ARG A 170 24.92 -6.02 26.08
CA ARG A 170 24.10 -7.23 26.02
C ARG A 170 22.93 -7.05 25.04
N ALA A 171 22.34 -5.87 25.01
CA ALA A 171 21.26 -5.58 24.04
C ALA A 171 21.78 -5.68 22.60
N ILE A 172 22.94 -5.07 22.31
CA ILE A 172 23.56 -5.15 20.98
C ILE A 172 23.82 -6.62 20.59
N ALA A 173 24.32 -7.44 21.52
CA ALA A 173 24.54 -8.85 21.25
C ALA A 173 23.24 -9.62 20.92
N SER A 174 22.11 -9.26 21.58
CA SER A 174 20.80 -9.83 21.29
C SER A 174 20.29 -9.38 19.93
N LEU A 175 20.35 -8.09 19.61
CA LEU A 175 19.95 -7.55 18.30
C LEU A 175 20.79 -8.15 17.15
N ARG A 176 22.06 -8.43 17.41
CA ARG A 176 22.93 -9.12 16.42
C ARG A 176 22.41 -10.50 16.05
N GLY A 177 21.76 -11.20 16.99
CA GLY A 177 21.07 -12.47 16.74
C GLY A 177 19.87 -12.33 15.81
N GLU A 178 19.19 -11.18 15.84
CA GLU A 178 18.00 -10.92 15.03
C GLU A 178 18.31 -10.36 13.62
N LEU A 179 19.54 -9.91 13.37
CA LEU A 179 19.91 -9.27 12.11
C LEU A 179 19.57 -10.11 10.87
N SER A 180 19.75 -11.43 10.94
CA SER A 180 19.43 -12.31 9.82
C SER A 180 17.92 -12.35 9.51
N ASN A 181 17.09 -12.32 10.55
CA ASN A 181 15.63 -12.33 10.42
C ASN A 181 15.15 -10.99 9.84
N VAL A 182 15.63 -9.87 10.38
CA VAL A 182 15.31 -8.52 9.90
C VAL A 182 15.70 -8.37 8.43
N ASN A 183 16.91 -8.77 8.04
CA ASN A 183 17.33 -8.75 6.63
C ASN A 183 16.37 -9.56 5.74
N ALA A 184 16.06 -10.81 6.13
CA ALA A 184 15.22 -11.69 5.32
C ALA A 184 13.78 -11.17 5.17
N ASP A 185 13.24 -10.53 6.19
CA ASP A 185 11.88 -9.99 6.13
C ASP A 185 11.84 -8.69 5.29
N VAL A 186 12.83 -7.81 5.42
CA VAL A 186 12.95 -6.63 4.56
C VAL A 186 13.18 -7.03 3.10
N ASP A 187 14.05 -7.99 2.81
CA ASP A 187 14.29 -8.47 1.44
C ASP A 187 13.01 -9.01 0.79
N LYS A 188 12.21 -9.79 1.53
CA LYS A 188 10.91 -10.28 1.04
C LYS A 188 9.90 -9.15 0.79
N LEU A 189 9.89 -8.14 1.67
CA LEU A 189 9.03 -6.98 1.50
C LEU A 189 9.41 -6.20 0.23
N ILE A 190 10.70 -5.91 0.04
CA ILE A 190 11.22 -5.21 -1.14
C ILE A 190 10.87 -5.98 -2.43
N GLU A 191 11.04 -7.31 -2.44
CA GLU A 191 10.68 -8.14 -3.59
C GLU A 191 9.16 -8.08 -3.87
N ALA A 192 8.33 -8.12 -2.84
CA ALA A 192 6.87 -8.04 -2.99
C ALA A 192 6.43 -6.67 -3.51
N MET A 193 7.02 -5.58 -3.01
CA MET A 193 6.76 -4.21 -3.50
C MET A 193 7.22 -4.05 -4.95
N GLN A 194 8.41 -4.53 -5.31
CA GLN A 194 8.89 -4.46 -6.69
C GLN A 194 7.93 -5.17 -7.66
N LYS A 195 7.44 -6.33 -7.27
CA LYS A 195 6.45 -7.04 -8.08
C LYS A 195 5.14 -6.28 -8.24
N ALA A 196 4.68 -5.58 -7.21
CA ALA A 196 3.48 -4.75 -7.29
C ALA A 196 3.70 -3.54 -8.22
N ILE A 197 4.88 -2.92 -8.18
CA ILE A 197 5.31 -1.85 -9.08
C ILE A 197 5.32 -2.34 -10.54
N ASP A 198 5.88 -3.52 -10.80
CA ASP A 198 5.96 -4.10 -12.15
C ASP A 198 4.55 -4.42 -12.71
N GLU A 199 3.64 -4.96 -11.89
CA GLU A 199 2.24 -5.19 -12.27
C GLU A 199 1.50 -3.87 -12.52
N SER A 200 1.80 -2.81 -11.75
CA SER A 200 1.26 -1.46 -11.95
C SER A 200 1.66 -0.90 -13.31
N ASN A 201 2.95 -0.94 -13.62
CA ASN A 201 3.48 -0.51 -14.92
C ASN A 201 2.81 -1.27 -16.08
N SER A 202 2.67 -2.58 -15.96
CA SER A 202 2.02 -3.42 -16.98
C SER A 202 0.55 -3.04 -17.17
N PHE A 203 -0.19 -2.85 -16.09
CA PHE A 203 -1.60 -2.47 -16.13
C PHE A 203 -1.80 -1.09 -16.76
N ILE A 204 -1.01 -0.09 -16.33
CA ILE A 204 -1.07 1.28 -16.86
C ILE A 204 -0.78 1.29 -18.36
N ALA A 205 0.27 0.57 -18.82
CA ALA A 205 0.64 0.52 -20.22
C ALA A 205 -0.47 -0.05 -21.11
N GLU A 206 -1.28 -0.96 -20.59
CA GLU A 206 -2.39 -1.56 -21.32
C GLU A 206 -3.70 -0.74 -21.24
N MET A 207 -3.84 0.13 -20.23
CA MET A 207 -4.98 1.01 -20.07
C MET A 207 -4.84 2.32 -20.86
N ARG A 208 -3.62 2.76 -21.12
CA ARG A 208 -3.36 3.92 -21.98
C ARG A 208 -3.57 3.56 -23.45
N PRO A 209 -4.20 4.44 -24.26
CA PRO A 209 -4.47 4.20 -25.68
C PRO A 209 -3.19 4.16 -26.52
#